data_7f8cd7e89c3de4e8435fc5d895f84ae5
#
_entry.id   7f8cd7e89c3de4e8435fc5d895f84ae5
#
_cell.length_a   1.000
_cell.length_b   1.000
_cell.length_c   1.000
_cell.angle_alpha   90.00
_cell.angle_beta   90.00
_cell.angle_gamma   90.00
#
_symmetry.space_group_name_H-M   'P 1'
#
loop_
_entity.id
_entity.type
_entity.pdbx_description
1 polymer ?
#
loop_
_entity_poly.entity_id
_entity_poly.type
_entity_poly.pdbx_seq_one_letter_code
_entity_poly.pdbx_strand_id
1 'polypeptide(L)'
;MLELVNIAVKAIFMENMLLALFLGMCSFLACSKNVKTAMGLGLAVIFVMMITIPINWAINHYFLAEGALAWLGLESVDLSFLIFITFIATIAATVQSVEMLMEKFVPALYTSLGIFLPLIAVNCSILGGSLFMEQRGYGFVESLVFAFGSGIGWLLAILAMASIQEKLKYASIP
;
A
#
# COMPACT_ATOMS: atom_id res chain seq x y z
N MET A 1 20.99 11.06 1.95
CA MET A 1 21.30 9.65 1.67
C MET A 1 21.11 8.78 2.91
N LEU A 2 21.77 9.07 4.02
CA LEU A 2 21.64 8.27 5.25
C LEU A 2 20.22 8.28 5.82
N GLU A 3 19.52 9.39 5.75
CA GLU A 3 18.14 9.53 6.19
C GLU A 3 17.18 8.66 5.35
N LEU A 4 17.34 8.63 4.04
CA LEU A 4 16.51 7.79 3.16
C LEU A 4 16.69 6.30 3.45
N VAL A 5 17.93 5.86 3.68
CA VAL A 5 18.22 4.48 4.09
C VAL A 5 17.60 4.18 5.45
N ASN A 6 17.66 5.11 6.38
CA ASN A 6 17.05 4.97 7.70
C ASN A 6 15.52 4.83 7.60
N ILE A 7 14.87 5.66 6.78
CA ILE A 7 13.43 5.56 6.51
C ILE A 7 13.07 4.19 5.93
N ALA A 8 13.84 3.71 4.94
CA ALA A 8 13.62 2.41 4.32
C ALA A 8 13.74 1.26 5.32
N VAL A 9 14.85 1.19 6.06
CA VAL A 9 15.10 0.14 7.04
C VAL A 9 14.06 0.16 8.16
N LYS A 10 13.71 1.35 8.63
CA LYS A 10 12.68 1.54 9.65
C LYS A 10 11.31 1.06 9.17
N ALA A 11 10.92 1.40 7.94
CA ALA A 11 9.66 0.97 7.33
C ALA A 11 9.59 -0.55 7.11
N ILE A 12 10.72 -1.20 6.76
CA ILE A 12 10.77 -2.65 6.51
C ILE A 12 10.66 -3.45 7.81
N PHE A 13 11.42 -3.08 8.85
CA PHE A 13 11.61 -3.91 10.02
C PHE A 13 10.90 -3.39 11.28
N MET A 14 11.05 -2.11 11.61
CA MET A 14 10.56 -1.58 12.87
C MET A 14 9.10 -1.13 12.79
N GLU A 15 8.71 -0.50 11.70
CA GLU A 15 7.35 0.00 11.45
C GLU A 15 6.69 -0.80 10.33
N ASN A 16 6.90 -2.12 10.32
CA ASN A 16 6.26 -3.00 9.36
C ASN A 16 4.74 -2.87 9.46
N MET A 17 4.10 -2.44 8.37
CA MET A 17 2.66 -2.17 8.31
C MET A 17 1.82 -3.36 8.77
N LEU A 18 2.27 -4.58 8.47
CA LEU A 18 1.55 -5.78 8.84
C LEU A 18 1.84 -6.24 10.27
N LEU A 19 3.12 -6.37 10.62
CA LEU A 19 3.52 -6.98 11.90
C LEU A 19 3.38 -6.02 13.10
N ALA A 20 3.68 -4.74 12.91
CA ALA A 20 3.63 -3.76 13.98
C ALA A 20 2.25 -3.09 14.11
N LEU A 21 1.58 -2.83 12.98
CA LEU A 21 0.35 -2.05 12.93
C LEU A 21 -0.89 -2.86 12.56
N PHE A 22 -0.71 -4.15 12.23
CA PHE A 22 -1.79 -5.07 11.81
C PHE A 22 -2.61 -4.57 10.60
N LEU A 23 -2.01 -3.70 9.78
CA LEU A 23 -2.66 -3.17 8.59
C LEU A 23 -2.53 -4.15 7.42
N GLY A 24 -3.64 -4.36 6.71
CA GLY A 24 -3.69 -5.31 5.60
C GLY A 24 -3.89 -6.77 6.02
N MET A 25 -4.40 -7.00 7.23
CA MET A 25 -4.63 -8.34 7.78
C MET A 25 -5.67 -9.14 6.97
N CYS A 26 -6.65 -8.47 6.36
CA CYS A 26 -7.68 -9.11 5.54
C CYS A 26 -7.07 -9.80 4.31
N SER A 27 -6.25 -9.11 3.55
CA SER A 27 -5.54 -9.67 2.40
C SER A 27 -4.45 -10.67 2.82
N PHE A 28 -3.80 -10.44 3.95
CA PHE A 28 -2.81 -11.33 4.53
C PHE A 28 -3.40 -12.71 4.86
N LEU A 29 -4.52 -12.76 5.58
CA LEU A 29 -5.17 -14.03 5.95
C LEU A 29 -5.76 -14.74 4.74
N ALA A 30 -6.32 -14.01 3.78
CA ALA A 30 -6.93 -14.58 2.59
C ALA A 30 -5.90 -15.24 1.66
N CYS A 31 -4.71 -14.65 1.52
CA CYS A 31 -3.73 -15.01 0.49
C CYS A 31 -2.48 -15.73 1.03
N SER A 32 -2.36 -15.94 2.34
CA SER A 32 -1.20 -16.60 2.94
C SER A 32 -1.20 -18.13 2.82
N LYS A 33 -2.21 -18.72 2.18
CA LYS A 33 -2.35 -20.19 2.06
C LYS A 33 -1.31 -20.84 1.15
N ASN A 34 -0.81 -20.12 0.16
CA ASN A 34 0.17 -20.60 -0.82
C ASN A 34 1.26 -19.56 -1.03
N VAL A 35 2.52 -19.96 -0.99
CA VAL A 35 3.67 -19.08 -1.20
C VAL A 35 3.63 -18.40 -2.59
N LYS A 36 3.19 -19.12 -3.63
CA LYS A 36 3.11 -18.57 -4.98
C LYS A 36 2.11 -17.43 -5.09
N THR A 37 0.93 -17.59 -4.48
CA THR A 37 -0.11 -16.54 -4.43
C THR A 37 0.33 -15.37 -3.56
N ALA A 38 0.97 -15.63 -2.42
CA ALA A 38 1.50 -14.61 -1.53
C ALA A 38 2.58 -13.75 -2.18
N MET A 39 3.47 -14.38 -2.98
CA MET A 39 4.50 -13.66 -3.75
C MET A 39 3.86 -12.74 -4.80
N GLY A 40 2.92 -13.26 -5.58
CA GLY A 40 2.23 -12.48 -6.60
C GLY A 40 1.48 -11.28 -6.01
N LEU A 41 0.74 -11.50 -4.92
CA LEU A 41 0.02 -10.43 -4.22
C LEU A 41 0.98 -9.40 -3.61
N GLY A 42 2.05 -9.85 -2.98
CA GLY A 42 3.01 -8.94 -2.37
C GLY A 42 3.72 -8.04 -3.37
N LEU A 43 4.08 -8.58 -4.55
CA LEU A 43 4.63 -7.77 -5.64
C LEU A 43 3.60 -6.77 -6.18
N ALA A 44 2.34 -7.18 -6.31
CA ALA A 44 1.27 -6.28 -6.72
C ALA A 44 1.03 -5.15 -5.70
N VAL A 45 1.09 -5.45 -4.41
CA VAL A 45 0.98 -4.44 -3.34
C VAL A 45 2.14 -3.44 -3.41
N ILE A 46 3.39 -3.90 -3.58
CA ILE A 46 4.54 -3.00 -3.76
C ILE A 46 4.32 -2.07 -4.94
N PHE A 47 3.91 -2.63 -6.09
CA PHE A 47 3.68 -1.85 -7.31
C PHE A 47 2.59 -0.79 -7.10
N VAL A 48 1.47 -1.18 -6.50
CA VAL A 48 0.36 -0.25 -6.21
C VAL A 48 0.78 0.82 -5.19
N MET A 49 1.52 0.46 -4.13
CA MET A 49 2.03 1.43 -3.16
C MET A 49 2.96 2.46 -3.79
N MET A 50 3.84 2.01 -4.68
CA MET A 50 4.77 2.88 -5.40
C MET A 50 4.06 3.90 -6.31
N ILE A 51 2.85 3.61 -6.76
CA ILE A 51 2.05 4.53 -7.57
C ILE A 51 1.15 5.38 -6.69
N THR A 52 0.42 4.77 -5.75
CA THR A 52 -0.61 5.46 -4.96
C THR A 52 -0.05 6.45 -3.94
N ILE A 53 1.03 6.13 -3.25
CA ILE A 53 1.57 7.01 -2.20
C ILE A 53 2.09 8.34 -2.80
N PRO A 54 2.87 8.34 -3.88
CA PRO A 54 3.27 9.60 -4.54
C PRO A 54 2.10 10.40 -5.12
N ILE A 55 1.08 9.71 -5.67
CA ILE A 55 -0.13 10.39 -6.16
C ILE A 55 -0.88 11.04 -4.99
N ASN A 56 -1.07 10.33 -3.89
CA ASN A 56 -1.70 10.87 -2.69
C ASN A 56 -0.89 12.03 -2.11
N TRP A 57 0.44 11.94 -2.14
CA TRP A 57 1.31 13.05 -1.76
C TRP A 57 1.06 14.29 -2.63
N ALA A 58 1.01 14.10 -3.94
CA ALA A 58 0.77 15.20 -4.88
C ALA A 58 -0.62 15.82 -4.67
N ILE A 59 -1.65 15.00 -4.50
CA ILE A 59 -3.01 15.49 -4.24
C ILE A 59 -3.06 16.24 -2.92
N ASN A 60 -2.46 15.70 -1.86
CA ASN A 60 -2.40 16.39 -0.57
C ASN A 60 -1.68 17.73 -0.69
N HIS A 61 -0.53 17.74 -1.32
CA HIS A 61 0.29 18.95 -1.45
C HIS A 61 -0.35 20.05 -2.32
N TYR A 62 -1.03 19.67 -3.40
CA TYR A 62 -1.60 20.64 -4.35
C TYR A 62 -3.06 21.01 -4.09
N PHE A 63 -3.83 20.16 -3.44
CA PHE A 63 -5.28 20.35 -3.26
C PHE A 63 -5.75 20.43 -1.82
N LEU A 64 -5.14 19.66 -0.92
CA LEU A 64 -5.62 19.52 0.46
C LEU A 64 -4.79 20.27 1.49
N ALA A 65 -3.56 20.69 1.16
CA ALA A 65 -2.71 21.47 2.08
C ALA A 65 -3.37 22.81 2.40
N GLU A 66 -3.17 23.28 3.61
CA GLU A 66 -3.62 24.62 4.04
C GLU A 66 -3.11 25.68 3.07
N GLY A 67 -4.01 26.43 2.48
CA GLY A 67 -3.67 27.45 1.50
C GLY A 67 -3.47 26.95 0.06
N ALA A 68 -3.62 25.67 -0.22
CA ALA A 68 -3.53 25.14 -1.59
C ALA A 68 -4.61 25.72 -2.52
N LEU A 69 -5.78 26.08 -1.98
CA LEU A 69 -6.87 26.74 -2.72
C LEU A 69 -6.84 28.27 -2.65
N ALA A 70 -5.75 28.89 -2.17
CA ALA A 70 -5.61 30.35 -2.14
C ALA A 70 -5.80 30.99 -3.53
N TRP A 71 -5.42 30.29 -4.60
CA TRP A 71 -5.65 30.74 -5.99
C TRP A 71 -7.12 30.78 -6.42
N LEU A 72 -8.02 30.09 -5.69
CA LEU A 72 -9.48 30.11 -5.88
C LEU A 72 -10.20 31.05 -4.89
N GLY A 73 -9.48 31.76 -4.02
CA GLY A 73 -10.05 32.72 -3.06
C GLY A 73 -10.75 32.06 -1.86
N LEU A 74 -10.50 30.78 -1.59
CA LEU A 74 -11.08 30.01 -0.50
C LEU A 74 -10.06 29.75 0.62
N GLU A 75 -9.37 30.80 1.06
CA GLU A 75 -8.30 30.73 2.08
C GLU A 75 -8.78 30.24 3.47
N SER A 76 -10.08 30.29 3.74
CA SER A 76 -10.65 29.97 5.06
C SER A 76 -11.27 28.58 5.19
N VAL A 77 -11.16 27.74 4.16
CA VAL A 77 -11.77 26.41 4.18
C VAL A 77 -10.70 25.34 4.39
N ASP A 78 -10.67 24.81 5.61
CA ASP A 78 -9.86 23.63 5.94
C ASP A 78 -10.46 22.37 5.35
N LEU A 79 -9.81 21.81 4.33
CA LEU A 79 -10.21 20.57 3.66
C LEU A 79 -9.49 19.34 4.27
N SER A 80 -8.76 19.50 5.36
CA SER A 80 -8.01 18.41 5.99
C SER A 80 -8.88 17.23 6.45
N PHE A 81 -10.16 17.46 6.79
CA PHE A 81 -11.08 16.37 7.10
C PHE A 81 -11.43 15.50 5.88
N LEU A 82 -11.25 16.02 4.65
CA LEU A 82 -11.48 15.28 3.42
C LEU A 82 -10.29 14.42 2.99
N ILE A 83 -9.13 14.56 3.64
CA ILE A 83 -7.91 13.79 3.30
C ILE A 83 -8.21 12.29 3.28
N PHE A 84 -8.89 11.79 4.27
CA PHE A 84 -9.20 10.38 4.41
C PHE A 84 -10.05 9.86 3.25
N ILE A 85 -11.13 10.58 2.93
CA ILE A 85 -12.03 10.21 1.83
C ILE A 85 -11.32 10.33 0.48
N THR A 86 -10.53 11.38 0.29
CA THR A 86 -9.79 11.61 -0.96
C THR A 86 -8.75 10.51 -1.17
N PHE A 87 -8.02 10.11 -0.15
CA PHE A 87 -7.03 9.04 -0.25
C PHE A 87 -7.68 7.70 -0.60
N ILE A 88 -8.80 7.36 0.03
CA ILE A 88 -9.55 6.13 -0.31
C ILE A 88 -10.01 6.17 -1.77
N ALA A 89 -10.58 7.28 -2.22
CA ALA A 89 -11.06 7.43 -3.60
C ALA A 89 -9.91 7.33 -4.61
N THR A 90 -8.78 7.96 -4.31
CA THR A 90 -7.58 7.91 -5.17
C THR A 90 -6.99 6.51 -5.25
N ILE A 91 -6.90 5.80 -4.13
CA ILE A 91 -6.42 4.42 -4.07
C ILE A 91 -7.34 3.52 -4.91
N ALA A 92 -8.66 3.62 -4.72
CA ALA A 92 -9.63 2.83 -5.46
C ALA A 92 -9.54 3.08 -6.97
N ALA A 93 -9.47 4.35 -7.40
CA ALA A 93 -9.34 4.74 -8.80
C ALA A 93 -8.02 4.23 -9.42
N THR A 94 -6.91 4.35 -8.69
CA THR A 94 -5.60 3.89 -9.16
C THR A 94 -5.56 2.37 -9.31
N VAL A 95 -6.07 1.63 -8.31
CA VAL A 95 -6.11 0.16 -8.36
C VAL A 95 -7.00 -0.32 -9.51
N GLN A 96 -8.15 0.32 -9.73
CA GLN A 96 -9.04 -0.02 -10.83
C GLN A 96 -8.40 0.25 -12.20
N SER A 97 -7.63 1.33 -12.32
CA SER A 97 -6.86 1.62 -13.52
C SER A 97 -5.77 0.58 -13.77
N VAL A 98 -5.07 0.16 -12.72
CA VAL A 98 -4.05 -0.92 -12.79
C VAL A 98 -4.70 -2.25 -13.15
N GLU A 99 -5.88 -2.55 -12.61
CA GLU A 99 -6.64 -3.77 -12.94
C GLU A 99 -6.98 -3.84 -14.44
N MET A 100 -7.51 -2.76 -14.99
CA MET A 100 -7.83 -2.67 -16.44
C MET A 100 -6.57 -2.81 -17.31
N LEU A 101 -5.45 -2.23 -16.88
CA LEU A 101 -4.17 -2.36 -17.58
C LEU A 101 -3.65 -3.81 -17.53
N MET A 102 -3.73 -4.47 -16.37
CA MET A 102 -3.31 -5.85 -16.21
C MET A 102 -4.17 -6.82 -17.03
N GLU A 103 -5.48 -6.61 -17.07
CA GLU A 103 -6.39 -7.41 -17.90
C GLU A 103 -6.00 -7.35 -19.38
N LYS A 104 -5.61 -6.17 -19.87
CA LYS A 104 -5.24 -5.95 -21.27
C LYS A 104 -3.85 -6.47 -21.61
N PHE A 105 -2.86 -6.28 -20.75
CA PHE A 105 -1.45 -6.56 -21.06
C PHE A 105 -0.95 -7.92 -20.56
N VAL A 106 -1.47 -8.39 -19.44
CA VAL A 106 -1.01 -9.64 -18.80
C VAL A 106 -2.20 -10.47 -18.30
N PRO A 107 -3.01 -11.03 -19.21
CA PRO A 107 -4.22 -11.75 -18.83
C PRO A 107 -3.94 -13.00 -17.98
N ALA A 108 -2.79 -13.63 -18.12
CA ALA A 108 -2.38 -14.79 -17.30
C ALA A 108 -2.21 -14.41 -15.82
N LEU A 109 -1.64 -13.25 -15.54
CA LEU A 109 -1.47 -12.72 -14.18
C LEU A 109 -2.83 -12.24 -13.63
N TYR A 110 -3.63 -11.61 -14.46
CA TYR A 110 -4.99 -11.20 -14.11
C TYR A 110 -5.86 -12.39 -13.69
N THR A 111 -5.84 -13.49 -14.42
CA THR A 111 -6.60 -14.72 -14.06
C THR A 111 -6.11 -15.32 -12.75
N SER A 112 -4.82 -15.26 -12.48
CA SER A 112 -4.23 -15.77 -11.24
C SER A 112 -4.52 -14.89 -10.02
N LEU A 113 -4.58 -13.57 -10.19
CA LEU A 113 -4.79 -12.57 -9.14
C LEU A 113 -6.21 -11.99 -9.11
N GLY A 114 -7.05 -12.32 -10.10
CA GLY A 114 -8.33 -11.64 -10.33
C GLY A 114 -9.31 -11.62 -9.16
N ILE A 115 -9.30 -12.68 -8.33
CA ILE A 115 -10.12 -12.72 -7.10
C ILE A 115 -9.54 -11.82 -6.00
N PHE A 116 -8.24 -11.56 -6.03
CA PHE A 116 -7.52 -10.83 -4.99
C PHE A 116 -7.31 -9.34 -5.32
N LEU A 117 -7.53 -8.92 -6.57
CA LEU A 117 -7.41 -7.53 -6.99
C LEU A 117 -8.33 -6.58 -6.22
N PRO A 118 -9.61 -6.88 -5.97
CA PRO A 118 -10.45 -6.05 -5.11
C PRO A 118 -9.92 -5.95 -3.67
N LEU A 119 -9.24 -6.98 -3.18
CA LEU A 119 -8.60 -6.95 -1.85
C LEU A 119 -7.39 -6.01 -1.79
N ILE A 120 -6.75 -5.72 -2.92
CA ILE A 120 -5.69 -4.71 -2.99
C ILE A 120 -6.29 -3.31 -2.91
N ALA A 121 -7.44 -3.07 -3.56
CA ALA A 121 -8.11 -1.76 -3.53
C ALA A 121 -8.55 -1.34 -2.12
N VAL A 122 -9.02 -2.30 -1.31
CA VAL A 122 -9.45 -2.05 0.08
C VAL A 122 -8.36 -2.40 1.10
N ASN A 123 -7.11 -2.46 0.69
CA ASN A 123 -6.00 -2.83 1.57
C ASN A 123 -5.65 -1.69 2.52
N CYS A 124 -5.90 -1.90 3.80
CA CYS A 124 -5.61 -0.90 4.84
C CYS A 124 -4.12 -0.56 4.95
N SER A 125 -3.19 -1.39 4.48
CA SER A 125 -1.76 -1.05 4.44
C SER A 125 -1.47 0.08 3.46
N ILE A 126 -2.14 0.12 2.33
CA ILE A 126 -1.95 1.17 1.32
C ILE A 126 -2.50 2.50 1.83
N LEU A 127 -3.70 2.46 2.41
CA LEU A 127 -4.30 3.62 3.05
C LEU A 127 -3.47 4.11 4.24
N GLY A 128 -3.06 3.18 5.11
CA GLY A 128 -2.21 3.49 6.26
C GLY A 128 -0.88 4.10 5.83
N GLY A 129 -0.23 3.57 4.78
CA GLY A 129 0.98 4.14 4.22
C GLY A 129 0.80 5.58 3.74
N SER A 130 -0.32 5.87 3.08
CA SER A 130 -0.65 7.24 2.64
C SER A 130 -0.88 8.19 3.83
N LEU A 131 -1.59 7.73 4.86
CA LEU A 131 -1.83 8.53 6.07
C LEU A 131 -0.56 8.77 6.88
N PHE A 132 0.30 7.76 7.04
CA PHE A 132 1.59 7.93 7.72
C PHE A 132 2.55 8.85 6.98
N MET A 133 2.55 8.79 5.65
CA MET A 133 3.31 9.74 4.81
C MET A 133 2.88 11.18 5.09
N GLU A 134 1.58 11.42 5.15
CA GLU A 134 1.01 12.74 5.43
C GLU A 134 1.32 13.19 6.86
N GLN A 135 1.04 12.36 7.89
CA GLN A 135 1.26 12.68 9.30
C GLN A 135 2.72 12.99 9.62
N ARG A 136 3.67 12.40 8.90
CA ARG A 136 5.10 12.61 9.08
C ARG A 136 5.65 13.75 8.24
N GLY A 137 4.83 14.32 7.35
CA GLY A 137 5.24 15.41 6.47
C GLY A 137 6.37 15.04 5.53
N TYR A 138 6.39 13.81 5.02
CA TYR A 138 7.43 13.34 4.11
C TYR A 138 7.41 14.10 2.79
N GLY A 139 8.62 14.46 2.30
CA GLY A 139 8.79 14.98 0.96
C GLY A 139 8.53 13.91 -0.11
N PHE A 140 8.50 14.31 -1.38
CA PHE A 140 8.21 13.40 -2.49
C PHE A 140 9.15 12.18 -2.56
N VAL A 141 10.46 12.42 -2.42
CA VAL A 141 11.49 11.34 -2.46
C VAL A 141 11.37 10.43 -1.23
N GLU A 142 11.16 11.00 -0.06
CA GLU A 142 10.96 10.25 1.18
C GLU A 142 9.71 9.38 1.12
N SER A 143 8.64 9.89 0.52
CA SER A 143 7.39 9.16 0.29
C SER A 143 7.58 7.96 -0.62
N LEU A 144 8.38 8.10 -1.69
CA LEU A 144 8.74 6.99 -2.57
C LEU A 144 9.54 5.91 -1.84
N VAL A 145 10.55 6.31 -1.08
CA VAL A 145 11.38 5.38 -0.29
C VAL A 145 10.55 4.68 0.78
N PHE A 146 9.67 5.42 1.45
CA PHE A 146 8.75 4.87 2.44
C PHE A 146 7.75 3.88 1.82
N ALA A 147 7.17 4.19 0.65
CA ALA A 147 6.28 3.30 -0.09
C ALA A 147 6.96 1.97 -0.45
N PHE A 148 8.18 2.05 -0.97
CA PHE A 148 8.98 0.89 -1.32
C PHE A 148 9.33 0.05 -0.09
N GLY A 149 9.82 0.68 0.97
CA GLY A 149 10.16 0.02 2.22
C GLY A 149 8.96 -0.67 2.88
N SER A 150 7.84 0.02 2.98
CA SER A 150 6.60 -0.53 3.54
C SER A 150 6.07 -1.70 2.73
N GLY A 151 6.13 -1.62 1.40
CA GLY A 151 5.73 -2.70 0.51
C GLY A 151 6.61 -3.95 0.66
N ILE A 152 7.93 -3.78 0.75
CA ILE A 152 8.87 -4.89 1.02
C ILE A 152 8.60 -5.49 2.40
N GLY A 153 8.41 -4.68 3.42
CA GLY A 153 8.08 -5.15 4.77
C GLY A 153 6.81 -6.02 4.79
N TRP A 154 5.79 -5.57 4.07
CA TRP A 154 4.53 -6.31 3.93
C TRP A 154 4.73 -7.63 3.16
N LEU A 155 5.50 -7.62 2.06
CA LEU A 155 5.85 -8.82 1.28
C LEU A 155 6.60 -9.84 2.14
N LEU A 156 7.60 -9.42 2.90
CA LEU A 156 8.36 -10.32 3.76
C LEU A 156 7.47 -10.98 4.81
N ALA A 157 6.56 -10.24 5.42
CA ALA A 157 5.63 -10.75 6.41
C ALA A 157 4.67 -11.80 5.83
N ILE A 158 4.07 -11.52 4.66
CA ILE A 158 3.13 -12.47 4.03
C ILE A 158 3.85 -13.73 3.53
N LEU A 159 5.08 -13.62 3.04
CA LEU A 159 5.87 -14.77 2.63
C LEU A 159 6.26 -15.66 3.81
N ALA A 160 6.66 -15.05 4.92
CA ALA A 160 6.97 -15.80 6.15
C ALA A 160 5.76 -16.62 6.61
N MET A 161 4.58 -15.99 6.66
CA MET A 161 3.35 -16.68 7.05
C MET A 161 2.93 -17.76 6.05
N ALA A 162 3.01 -17.47 4.75
CA ALA A 162 2.68 -18.46 3.72
C ALA A 162 3.59 -19.68 3.78
N SER A 163 4.88 -19.48 4.05
CA SER A 163 5.84 -20.56 4.23
C SER A 163 5.54 -21.43 5.44
N ILE A 164 5.10 -20.83 6.54
CA ILE A 164 4.68 -21.54 7.75
C ILE A 164 3.41 -22.34 7.49
N GLN A 165 2.40 -21.72 6.89
CA GLN A 165 1.13 -22.38 6.59
C GLN A 165 1.28 -23.54 5.58
N GLU A 166 2.16 -23.39 4.59
CA GLU A 166 2.43 -24.44 3.63
C GLU A 166 3.10 -25.65 4.30
N LYS A 167 4.05 -25.42 5.21
CA LYS A 167 4.66 -26.50 6.02
C LYS A 167 3.67 -27.17 6.96
N LEU A 168 2.76 -26.42 7.55
CA LEU A 168 1.74 -26.96 8.47
C LEU A 168 0.75 -27.88 7.76
N LYS A 169 0.51 -27.71 6.46
CA LYS A 169 -0.34 -28.62 5.67
C LYS A 169 0.25 -30.04 5.56
N TYR A 170 1.58 -30.15 5.61
CA TYR A 170 2.27 -31.45 5.55
C TYR A 170 2.55 -32.04 6.93
N ALA A 171 2.37 -31.27 8.01
CA ALA A 171 2.46 -31.79 9.36
C ALA A 171 1.14 -32.46 9.73
N SER A 172 1.15 -33.79 9.86
CA SER A 172 0.02 -34.54 10.40
C SER A 172 -0.11 -34.24 11.89
N ILE A 173 -0.84 -33.17 12.22
CA ILE A 173 -1.19 -32.88 13.61
C ILE A 173 -2.44 -33.70 13.93
N PRO A 174 -2.41 -34.57 14.97
CA PRO A 174 -3.56 -35.36 15.39
C PRO A 174 -4.69 -34.50 15.93
#